data_0c882dee91201cba54e10e92b2608214
#
_entry.id   0c882dee91201cba54e10e92b2608214
#
_cell.length_a   1.000
_cell.length_b   1.000
_cell.length_c   1.000
_cell.angle_alpha   90.00
_cell.angle_beta   90.00
_cell.angle_gamma   90.00
#
_symmetry.space_group_name_H-M   'P 1'
#
loop_
_entity.id
_entity.type
_entity.pdbx_description
1 polymer ?
#
loop_
_entity_poly.entity_id
_entity_poly.type
_entity_poly.pdbx_seq_one_letter_code
_entity_poly.pdbx_strand_id
1 'polypeptide(L)' 'MNIKIVGTNSSNKIKLIKNIKKSVNSLKLDQEPNILNVISDKNYTVKNPPLLIINDNVISEGKVLTEREISKYIKEYAI' A
#
# COMPACT_ATOMS: atom_id res chain seq x y z
N MET A 1 0.33 -11.62 -4.18
CA MET A 1 0.95 -10.33 -3.78
C MET A 1 0.25 -9.81 -2.54
N ASN A 2 1.01 -9.37 -1.58
CA ASN A 2 0.49 -8.75 -0.36
C ASN A 2 0.82 -7.27 -0.35
N ILE A 3 -0.19 -6.45 -0.11
CA ILE A 3 -0.04 -5.01 0.06
C ILE A 3 -0.48 -4.68 1.48
N LYS A 4 0.44 -4.19 2.31
CA LYS A 4 0.15 -3.88 3.70
C LYS A 4 0.29 -2.39 3.94
N ILE A 5 -0.69 -1.81 4.62
CA ILE A 5 -0.66 -0.40 5.01
C ILE A 5 -0.70 -0.35 6.53
N VAL A 6 0.38 0.16 7.13
CA VAL A 6 0.57 0.17 8.57
C VAL A 6 0.52 1.59 9.12
N GLY A 7 -0.22 1.77 10.19
CA GLY A 7 -0.30 3.04 10.88
C GLY A 7 -1.67 3.30 11.47
N THR A 8 -1.75 4.34 12.30
CA THR A 8 -3.04 4.78 12.86
C THR A 8 -3.95 5.30 11.75
N ASN A 9 -5.26 5.18 11.97
CA ASN A 9 -6.23 5.69 11.01
C ASN A 9 -6.13 7.22 10.92
N SER A 10 -5.83 7.70 9.72
CA SER A 10 -5.66 9.12 9.43
C SER A 10 -6.21 9.42 8.06
N SER A 11 -6.41 10.70 7.74
CA SER A 11 -6.88 11.09 6.42
C SER A 11 -5.88 10.65 5.33
N ASN A 12 -4.59 10.72 5.62
CA ASN A 12 -3.55 10.29 4.68
C ASN A 12 -3.61 8.78 4.41
N LYS A 13 -3.82 7.98 5.46
CA LYS A 13 -3.95 6.53 5.31
C LYS A 13 -5.18 6.19 4.46
N ILE A 14 -6.30 6.86 4.74
CA ILE A 14 -7.55 6.64 4.00
C ILE A 14 -7.36 6.97 2.52
N LYS A 15 -6.71 8.10 2.21
CA LYS A 15 -6.42 8.51 0.83
C LYS A 15 -5.50 7.51 0.14
N LEU A 16 -4.47 7.05 0.84
CA LEU A 16 -3.53 6.07 0.30
C LEU A 16 -4.25 4.76 -0.06
N ILE A 17 -5.07 4.24 0.85
CA ILE A 17 -5.84 3.02 0.62
C ILE A 17 -6.78 3.18 -0.57
N LYS A 18 -7.44 4.33 -0.68
CA LYS A 18 -8.33 4.62 -1.80
C LYS A 18 -7.57 4.57 -3.12
N ASN A 19 -6.38 5.17 -3.16
CA ASN A 19 -5.54 5.16 -4.36
C ASN A 19 -5.04 3.76 -4.71
N ILE A 20 -4.73 2.95 -3.69
CA ILE A 20 -4.32 1.56 -3.88
C ILE A 20 -5.47 0.76 -4.51
N LYS A 21 -6.68 0.90 -3.99
CA LYS A 21 -7.85 0.20 -4.53
C LYS A 21 -8.15 0.61 -5.96
N LYS A 22 -8.03 1.88 -6.28
CA LYS A 22 -8.19 2.38 -7.64
C LYS A 22 -7.15 1.78 -8.58
N SER A 23 -5.91 1.73 -8.14
CA SER A 23 -4.81 1.16 -8.93
C SER A 23 -5.04 -0.32 -9.21
N VAL A 24 -5.36 -1.09 -8.19
CA VAL A 24 -5.63 -2.53 -8.33
C VAL A 24 -6.79 -2.77 -9.30
N ASN A 25 -7.85 -1.97 -9.17
CA ASN A 25 -9.01 -2.10 -10.03
C ASN A 25 -8.68 -1.76 -11.50
N SER A 26 -7.88 -0.72 -11.72
CA SER A 26 -7.50 -0.27 -13.06
C SER A 26 -6.57 -1.25 -13.76
N LEU A 27 -5.71 -1.93 -13.02
CA LEU A 27 -4.72 -2.83 -13.60
C LEU A 27 -5.30 -4.17 -14.05
N LYS A 28 -6.49 -4.54 -13.56
CA LYS A 28 -7.16 -5.80 -13.93
C LYS A 28 -6.23 -7.00 -13.84
N LEU A 29 -5.62 -7.18 -12.67
CA LEU A 29 -4.68 -8.26 -12.41
C LEU A 29 -5.40 -9.62 -12.45
N ASP A 30 -4.69 -10.66 -12.92
CA ASP A 30 -5.22 -12.03 -12.94
C ASP A 30 -5.59 -12.51 -11.54
N GLN A 31 -4.78 -12.15 -10.56
CA GLN A 31 -5.06 -12.42 -9.16
C GLN A 31 -5.03 -11.11 -8.39
N GLU A 32 -6.10 -10.86 -7.64
CA GLU A 32 -6.16 -9.67 -6.81
C GLU A 32 -5.19 -9.79 -5.63
N PRO A 33 -4.42 -8.73 -5.33
CA PRO A 33 -3.54 -8.74 -4.17
C PRO A 33 -4.35 -8.72 -2.87
N ASN A 34 -3.77 -9.29 -1.82
CA ASN A 34 -4.28 -9.12 -0.46
C ASN A 34 -3.94 -7.71 0.00
N ILE A 35 -4.96 -6.95 0.38
CA ILE A 35 -4.76 -5.60 0.94
C ILE A 35 -5.03 -5.68 2.44
N LEU A 36 -3.98 -5.47 3.23
CA LEU A 36 -4.04 -5.56 4.69
C LEU A 36 -3.89 -4.17 5.28
N ASN A 37 -4.97 -3.70 5.90
CA ASN A 37 -5.00 -2.41 6.60
C ASN A 37 -4.84 -2.68 8.10
N VAL A 38 -3.69 -2.37 8.65
CA VAL A 38 -3.39 -2.64 10.06
C VAL A 38 -2.90 -1.39 10.78
N ILE A 39 -3.18 -1.31 12.07
CA ILE A 39 -2.77 -0.16 12.89
C ILE A 39 -1.29 -0.26 13.23
N SER A 40 -0.80 -1.46 13.50
CA SER A 40 0.60 -1.69 13.82
C SER A 40 1.03 -3.05 13.33
N ASP A 41 2.35 -3.23 13.19
CA ASP A 41 2.95 -4.50 12.83
C ASP A 41 4.25 -4.61 13.61
N LYS A 42 4.42 -5.72 14.33
CA LYS A 42 5.58 -5.92 15.22
C LYS A 42 6.91 -5.94 14.47
N ASN A 43 6.88 -6.19 13.17
CA ASN A 43 8.08 -6.24 12.34
C ASN A 43 8.54 -4.86 11.86
N TYR A 44 7.73 -3.83 12.07
CA TYR A 44 8.02 -2.49 11.56
C TYR A 44 7.77 -1.43 12.64
N THR A 45 8.71 -0.50 12.75
CA THR A 45 8.53 0.70 13.56
C THR A 45 8.12 1.83 12.62
N VAL A 46 6.89 2.34 12.80
CA VAL A 46 6.35 3.40 11.94
C VAL A 46 6.52 4.74 12.64
N LYS A 47 7.39 5.59 12.10
CA LYS A 47 7.60 6.96 12.62
C LYS A 47 6.62 7.95 12.00
N ASN A 48 6.41 7.83 10.70
CA ASN A 48 5.53 8.72 9.95
C ASN A 48 4.51 7.89 9.19
N PRO A 49 3.34 7.60 9.79
CA PRO A 49 2.31 6.83 9.10
C PRO A 49 1.75 7.61 7.91
N PRO A 50 1.27 6.94 6.88
CA PRO A 50 1.22 5.49 6.72
C PRO A 50 2.50 4.89 6.16
N LEU A 51 2.77 3.62 6.52
CA LEU A 51 3.83 2.83 5.92
C LEU A 51 3.21 1.91 4.87
N LEU A 52 3.72 1.95 3.66
CA LEU A 52 3.26 1.07 2.57
C LEU A 52 4.30 -0.01 2.31
N ILE A 53 3.85 -1.25 2.34
CA ILE A 53 4.70 -2.43 2.17
C ILE A 53 4.09 -3.31 1.07
N ILE A 54 4.90 -3.71 0.09
CA ILE A 54 4.48 -4.66 -0.94
C ILE A 54 5.43 -5.85 -0.90
N ASN A 55 4.87 -7.06 -0.69
CA ASN A 55 5.66 -8.29 -0.61
C ASN A 55 6.86 -8.17 0.33
N ASP A 56 6.62 -7.65 1.54
CA ASP A 56 7.62 -7.45 2.59
C ASP A 56 8.67 -6.37 2.27
N ASN A 57 8.50 -5.63 1.18
CA ASN A 57 9.39 -4.52 0.84
C ASN A 57 8.72 -3.19 1.19
N VAL A 58 9.42 -2.37 1.97
CA VAL A 58 8.92 -1.02 2.30
C VAL A 58 9.00 -0.14 1.06
N ILE A 59 7.87 0.37 0.64
CA ILE A 59 7.75 1.21 -0.56
C ILE A 59 7.81 2.69 -0.20
N SER A 60 7.09 3.09 0.85
CA SER A 60 7.05 4.49 1.26
C SER A 60 6.62 4.60 2.71
N GLU A 61 6.95 5.75 3.29
CA GLU A 61 6.54 6.08 4.66
C GLU A 61 6.11 7.54 4.69
N GLY A 62 4.93 7.80 5.28
CA GLY A 62 4.43 9.15 5.45
C GLY A 62 3.94 9.82 4.17
N LYS A 63 3.74 9.07 3.10
CA LYS A 63 3.34 9.62 1.81
C LYS A 63 2.00 9.08 1.37
N VAL A 64 1.26 9.92 0.62
CA VAL A 64 0.07 9.48 -0.09
C VAL A 64 0.47 9.37 -1.57
N LEU A 65 0.89 8.18 -1.97
CA LEU A 65 1.26 7.93 -3.36
C LEU A 65 0.03 8.04 -4.25
N THR A 66 0.22 8.55 -5.46
CA THR A 66 -0.83 8.62 -6.45
C THR A 66 -1.15 7.23 -7.01
N GLU A 67 -2.33 7.10 -7.62
CA GLU A 67 -2.71 5.87 -8.31
C GLU A 67 -1.63 5.45 -9.31
N ARG A 68 -1.07 6.40 -10.05
CA ARG A 68 -0.04 6.15 -11.06
C ARG A 68 1.24 5.59 -10.44
N GLU A 69 1.70 6.21 -9.34
CA GLU A 69 2.89 5.75 -8.62
C GLU A 69 2.69 4.34 -8.06
N ILE A 70 1.54 4.09 -7.46
CA ILE A 70 1.19 2.78 -6.91
C ILE A 70 1.15 1.74 -8.02
N SER A 71 0.53 2.06 -9.16
CA SER A 71 0.45 1.13 -10.30
C SER A 71 1.82 0.72 -10.79
N LYS A 72 2.76 1.65 -10.80
CA LYS A 72 4.14 1.35 -11.18
C LYS A 72 4.77 0.30 -10.27
N TYR A 73 4.61 0.46 -8.96
CA TYR A 73 5.15 -0.50 -8.00
C TYR A 73 4.45 -1.86 -8.09
N ILE A 74 3.12 -1.86 -8.23
CA ILE A 74 2.37 -3.11 -8.35
C ILE A 74 2.84 -3.89 -9.57
N LYS A 75 3.06 -3.23 -10.70
CA LYS A 75 3.56 -3.88 -11.92
C LYS A 75 4.94 -4.50 -11.71
N GLU A 76 5.81 -3.84 -10.95
CA GLU A 76 7.14 -4.36 -10.65
C GLU A 76 7.07 -5.66 -9.85
N TYR A 77 6.12 -5.76 -8.92
CA TYR A 77 6.00 -6.91 -8.02
C TYR A 77 5.04 -8.00 -8.54
N ALA A 78 4.30 -7.75 -9.59
CA ALA A 78 3.31 -8.68 -10.14
C ALA A 78 3.88 -9.65 -11.18
N ILE A 79 5.16 -9.62 -11.41
CA ILE A 79 5.82 -10.48 -12.39
C ILE A 79 6.00 -11.90 -11.86
#